data_828c910f9265627ec05896bb36c045e0
#
_entry.id   828c910f9265627ec05896bb36c045e0
#
_cell.length_a   1.000
_cell.length_b   1.000
_cell.length_c   1.000
_cell.angle_alpha   90.00
_cell.angle_beta   90.00
_cell.angle_gamma   90.00
#
_symmetry.space_group_name_H-M   'P 1'
#
loop_
_entity.id
_entity.type
_entity.pdbx_description
1 polymer ?
#
loop_
_entity_poly.entity_id
_entity_poly.type
_entity_poly.pdbx_seq_one_letter_code
_entity_poly.pdbx_strand_id
1 'polypeptide(L)'
;MKIISWNVNSVRARINNVLDYIKKEKPEILLLQEIKTENVNFPSDEFKNLGYESYVYGQKSYNGVAILSKVKIDNIELDFIKDDLKQSRIICGDIIINHKKIKIINIYVPNGNPVNTDKYKYKINWLNKFLKSIKKILANEKNIIISGDFNIIPDEICLLYTSDAADEEDSV
;
A
#
# COMPACT_ATOMS: atom_id res chain seq x y z
N MET A 1 14.75 -7.15 -10.79
CA MET A 1 13.62 -6.23 -10.58
C MET A 1 13.62 -5.78 -9.13
N LYS A 2 13.55 -4.47 -8.89
CA LYS A 2 13.49 -3.87 -7.56
C LYS A 2 12.04 -3.45 -7.28
N ILE A 3 11.44 -3.99 -6.23
CA ILE A 3 10.11 -3.61 -5.72
C ILE A 3 10.33 -2.97 -4.36
N ILE A 4 9.72 -1.81 -4.14
CA ILE A 4 9.80 -1.05 -2.90
C ILE A 4 8.39 -0.87 -2.35
N SER A 5 8.23 -0.93 -1.04
CA SER A 5 7.01 -0.58 -0.32
C SER A 5 7.30 0.59 0.62
N TRP A 6 6.41 1.60 0.61
CA TRP A 6 6.57 2.80 1.41
C TRP A 6 5.22 3.39 1.83
N ASN A 7 4.99 3.46 3.13
CA ASN A 7 3.93 4.30 3.69
C ASN A 7 4.40 5.76 3.63
N VAL A 8 3.77 6.57 2.76
CA VAL A 8 4.20 7.94 2.48
C VAL A 8 3.49 8.99 3.31
N ASN A 9 2.51 8.59 4.10
CA ASN A 9 1.72 9.51 4.95
C ASN A 9 1.36 10.81 4.20
N SER A 10 0.55 10.71 3.14
CA SER A 10 0.18 11.75 2.16
C SER A 10 1.19 11.92 1.01
N VAL A 11 0.85 11.36 -0.15
CA VAL A 11 1.67 11.47 -1.37
C VAL A 11 1.82 12.92 -1.85
N ARG A 12 0.77 13.75 -1.70
CA ARG A 12 0.82 15.15 -2.14
C ARG A 12 1.71 16.01 -1.26
N ALA A 13 1.67 15.80 0.05
CA ALA A 13 2.53 16.53 0.98
C ALA A 13 4.01 16.16 0.80
N ARG A 14 4.29 14.94 0.37
CA ARG A 14 5.65 14.39 0.23
C ARG A 14 6.07 14.12 -1.21
N ILE A 15 5.41 14.78 -2.17
CA ILE A 15 5.65 14.50 -3.60
C ILE A 15 7.13 14.63 -3.98
N ASN A 16 7.81 15.69 -3.53
CA ASN A 16 9.22 15.90 -3.83
C ASN A 16 10.09 14.79 -3.27
N ASN A 17 9.85 14.36 -2.03
CA ASN A 17 10.58 13.26 -1.39
C ASN A 17 10.41 11.96 -2.18
N VAL A 18 9.19 11.68 -2.64
CA VAL A 18 8.89 10.47 -3.44
C VAL A 18 9.59 10.54 -4.80
N LEU A 19 9.53 11.69 -5.49
CA LEU A 19 10.18 11.88 -6.79
C LEU A 19 11.72 11.75 -6.66
N ASP A 20 12.32 12.34 -5.64
CA ASP A 20 13.77 12.27 -5.43
C ASP A 20 14.21 10.84 -5.07
N TYR A 21 13.41 10.15 -4.26
CA TYR A 21 13.65 8.75 -3.95
C TYR A 21 13.58 7.87 -5.20
N ILE A 22 12.57 8.06 -6.04
CA ILE A 22 12.41 7.34 -7.32
C ILE A 22 13.60 7.59 -8.24
N LYS A 23 14.07 8.84 -8.36
CA LYS A 23 15.25 9.20 -9.19
C LYS A 23 16.52 8.52 -8.69
N LYS A 24 16.70 8.43 -7.37
CA LYS A 24 17.86 7.80 -6.72
C LYS A 24 17.82 6.28 -6.84
N GLU A 25 16.73 5.67 -6.39
CA GLU A 25 16.61 4.23 -6.22
C GLU A 25 16.17 3.48 -7.47
N LYS A 26 15.48 4.17 -8.38
CA LYS A 26 14.99 3.68 -9.69
C LYS A 26 14.28 2.32 -9.59
N PRO A 27 13.29 2.14 -8.68
CA PRO A 27 12.57 0.88 -8.61
C PRO A 27 11.81 0.61 -9.90
N GLU A 28 11.59 -0.64 -10.24
CA GLU A 28 10.64 -1.01 -11.29
C GLU A 28 9.20 -0.87 -10.81
N ILE A 29 8.96 -1.15 -9.52
CA ILE A 29 7.64 -1.03 -8.89
C ILE A 29 7.79 -0.37 -7.52
N LEU A 30 6.92 0.61 -7.24
CA LEU A 30 6.81 1.25 -5.93
C LEU A 30 5.37 1.13 -5.43
N LEU A 31 5.20 0.51 -4.28
CA LEU A 31 3.93 0.29 -3.58
C LEU A 31 3.78 1.35 -2.51
N LEU A 32 2.77 2.22 -2.65
CA LEU A 32 2.53 3.32 -1.72
C LEU A 32 1.33 3.00 -0.83
N GLN A 33 1.43 3.33 0.46
CA GLN A 33 0.35 3.29 1.43
C GLN A 33 0.14 4.68 2.03
N GLU A 34 -1.03 4.92 2.58
CA GLU A 34 -1.49 6.23 3.09
C GLU A 34 -1.30 7.38 2.10
N ILE A 35 -1.73 7.18 0.86
CA ILE A 35 -1.64 8.24 -0.15
C ILE A 35 -2.53 9.45 0.18
N LYS A 36 -3.57 9.28 1.02
CA LYS A 36 -4.48 10.33 1.58
C LYS A 36 -5.04 11.28 0.53
N THR A 37 -5.34 10.76 -0.66
CA THR A 37 -5.90 11.52 -1.77
C THR A 37 -6.85 10.66 -2.59
N GLU A 38 -7.83 11.30 -3.22
CA GLU A 38 -8.73 10.64 -4.17
C GLU A 38 -7.99 10.38 -5.49
N ASN A 39 -8.47 9.42 -6.29
CA ASN A 39 -7.85 9.04 -7.56
C ASN A 39 -7.64 10.25 -8.49
N VAL A 40 -8.64 11.12 -8.59
CA VAL A 40 -8.62 12.33 -9.46
C VAL A 40 -7.55 13.34 -9.06
N ASN A 41 -7.18 13.37 -7.78
CA ASN A 41 -6.19 14.30 -7.23
C ASN A 41 -4.81 13.66 -7.02
N PHE A 42 -4.64 12.42 -7.47
CA PHE A 42 -3.34 11.75 -7.37
C PHE A 42 -2.38 12.34 -8.41
N PRO A 43 -1.11 12.63 -8.04
CA PRO A 43 -0.13 13.29 -8.92
C PRO A 43 0.43 12.34 -9.99
N SER A 44 -0.45 11.79 -10.84
CA SER A 44 -0.07 10.77 -11.84
C SER A 44 0.87 11.31 -12.91
N ASP A 45 0.75 12.59 -13.27
CA ASP A 45 1.57 13.19 -14.33
C ASP A 45 3.04 13.30 -13.92
N GLU A 46 3.31 13.63 -12.65
CA GLU A 46 4.66 13.68 -12.11
C GLU A 46 5.36 12.33 -12.20
N PHE A 47 4.65 11.25 -11.90
CA PHE A 47 5.18 9.89 -11.99
C PHE A 47 5.31 9.42 -13.44
N LYS A 48 4.36 9.79 -14.29
CA LYS A 48 4.40 9.50 -15.72
C LYS A 48 5.62 10.12 -16.41
N ASN A 49 6.00 11.34 -16.01
CA ASN A 49 7.21 11.99 -16.49
C ASN A 49 8.50 11.24 -16.13
N LEU A 50 8.47 10.36 -15.11
CA LEU A 50 9.57 9.47 -14.72
C LEU A 50 9.42 8.04 -15.28
N GLY A 51 8.43 7.82 -16.18
CA GLY A 51 8.18 6.54 -16.84
C GLY A 51 7.38 5.53 -16.01
N TYR A 52 6.60 6.01 -15.02
CA TYR A 52 5.74 5.13 -14.23
C TYR A 52 4.27 5.30 -14.62
N GLU A 53 3.58 4.20 -14.76
CA GLU A 53 2.13 4.15 -14.76
C GLU A 53 1.62 4.06 -13.32
N SER A 54 0.51 4.75 -13.03
CA SER A 54 -0.06 4.85 -11.69
C SER A 54 -1.38 4.09 -11.62
N TYR A 55 -1.46 3.11 -10.74
CA TYR A 55 -2.69 2.38 -10.41
C TYR A 55 -3.10 2.76 -9.00
N VAL A 56 -4.25 3.42 -8.85
CA VAL A 56 -4.61 4.13 -7.63
C VAL A 56 -5.95 3.64 -7.09
N TYR A 57 -5.99 3.33 -5.81
CA TYR A 57 -7.22 3.16 -5.05
C TYR A 57 -7.19 4.16 -3.89
N GLY A 58 -7.67 5.37 -4.19
CA GLY A 58 -7.59 6.53 -3.31
C GLY A 58 -8.83 6.73 -2.46
N GLN A 59 -8.65 7.51 -1.39
CA GLN A 59 -9.71 7.94 -0.49
C GLN A 59 -9.38 9.34 0.04
N LYS A 60 -10.38 10.19 0.17
CA LYS A 60 -10.21 11.57 0.67
C LYS A 60 -9.68 11.55 2.10
N SER A 61 -8.60 12.29 2.35
CA SER A 61 -8.02 12.57 3.67
C SER A 61 -7.40 11.39 4.42
N TYR A 62 -7.80 10.16 4.17
CA TYR A 62 -7.37 8.97 4.91
C TYR A 62 -7.02 7.84 3.96
N ASN A 63 -6.26 6.85 4.47
CA ASN A 63 -5.98 5.59 3.77
C ASN A 63 -5.47 5.80 2.33
N GLY A 64 -5.87 4.91 1.44
CA GLY A 64 -5.48 4.92 0.04
C GLY A 64 -4.16 4.20 -0.21
N VAL A 65 -4.16 3.40 -1.28
CA VAL A 65 -2.99 2.65 -1.74
C VAL A 65 -2.79 2.90 -3.23
N ALA A 66 -1.53 2.85 -3.67
CA ALA A 66 -1.21 2.97 -5.09
C ALA A 66 -0.06 2.05 -5.48
N ILE A 67 -0.02 1.65 -6.74
CA ILE A 67 1.12 0.98 -7.37
C ILE A 67 1.64 1.90 -8.48
N LEU A 68 2.89 2.31 -8.37
CA LEU A 68 3.62 2.97 -9.44
C LEU A 68 4.50 1.92 -10.12
N SER A 69 4.40 1.78 -11.44
CA SER A 69 5.09 0.71 -12.15
C SER A 69 5.63 1.15 -13.50
N LYS A 70 6.88 0.73 -13.80
CA LYS A 70 7.48 0.83 -15.14
C LYS A 70 7.06 -0.32 -16.04
N VAL A 71 6.59 -1.41 -15.45
CA VAL A 71 6.08 -2.56 -16.20
C VAL A 71 4.56 -2.53 -16.20
N LYS A 72 3.95 -2.99 -17.28
CA LYS A 72 2.49 -3.06 -17.37
C LYS A 72 1.94 -3.98 -16.28
N ILE A 73 0.87 -3.55 -15.63
CA ILE A 73 0.11 -4.36 -14.67
C ILE A 73 -1.26 -4.64 -15.29
N ASP A 74 -1.61 -5.90 -15.39
CA ASP A 74 -2.90 -6.37 -15.88
C ASP A 74 -3.79 -6.83 -14.72
N ASN A 75 -5.09 -7.01 -14.99
CA ASN A 75 -6.07 -7.54 -14.04
C ASN A 75 -6.08 -6.81 -12.69
N ILE A 76 -6.11 -5.47 -12.75
CA ILE A 76 -6.21 -4.65 -11.52
C ILE A 76 -7.50 -4.98 -10.79
N GLU A 77 -7.38 -5.31 -9.51
CA GLU A 77 -8.51 -5.56 -8.62
C GLU A 77 -8.35 -4.72 -7.33
N LEU A 78 -9.43 -4.08 -6.93
CA LEU A 78 -9.52 -3.21 -5.76
C LEU A 78 -10.36 -3.91 -4.70
N ASP A 79 -9.90 -3.88 -3.44
CA ASP A 79 -10.65 -4.35 -2.27
C ASP A 79 -11.30 -5.73 -2.42
N PHE A 80 -10.52 -6.75 -2.81
CA PHE A 80 -11.01 -8.11 -2.97
C PHE A 80 -11.55 -8.76 -1.67
N ILE A 81 -11.33 -8.13 -0.51
CA ILE A 81 -11.87 -8.60 0.79
C ILE A 81 -13.25 -8.04 1.11
N LYS A 82 -13.74 -7.05 0.37
CA LYS A 82 -14.99 -6.31 0.61
C LYS A 82 -15.04 -5.74 2.02
N ASP A 83 -14.26 -4.71 2.25
CA ASP A 83 -14.18 -4.03 3.54
C ASP A 83 -15.53 -3.41 3.95
N ASP A 84 -15.97 -3.69 5.18
CA ASP A 84 -17.26 -3.20 5.69
C ASP A 84 -17.31 -1.66 5.77
N LEU A 85 -16.18 -1.03 6.06
CA LEU A 85 -16.04 0.43 6.11
C LEU A 85 -15.72 1.04 4.75
N LYS A 86 -15.60 0.23 3.68
CA LYS A 86 -15.26 0.66 2.31
C LYS A 86 -13.98 1.53 2.27
N GLN A 87 -12.99 1.17 3.07
CA GLN A 87 -11.72 1.88 3.12
C GLN A 87 -10.77 1.37 2.01
N SER A 88 -10.08 2.30 1.37
CA SER A 88 -9.12 2.00 0.29
C SER A 88 -7.81 1.45 0.86
N ARG A 89 -7.73 0.11 1.03
CA ARG A 89 -6.63 -0.56 1.74
C ARG A 89 -5.92 -1.65 0.95
N ILE A 90 -6.49 -2.08 -0.19
CA ILE A 90 -5.91 -3.16 -1.00
C ILE A 90 -6.04 -2.82 -2.47
N ILE A 91 -4.94 -2.96 -3.19
CA ILE A 91 -4.90 -2.97 -4.64
C ILE A 91 -3.98 -4.09 -5.09
N CYS A 92 -4.39 -4.87 -6.08
CA CYS A 92 -3.55 -5.89 -6.67
C CYS A 92 -3.65 -5.92 -8.18
N GLY A 93 -2.72 -6.62 -8.80
CA GLY A 93 -2.69 -6.85 -10.24
C GLY A 93 -1.65 -7.90 -10.61
N ASP A 94 -1.58 -8.23 -11.87
CA ASP A 94 -0.69 -9.25 -12.40
C ASP A 94 0.43 -8.61 -13.24
N ILE A 95 1.66 -9.01 -13.00
CA ILE A 95 2.84 -8.65 -13.81
C ILE A 95 3.43 -9.89 -14.46
N ILE A 96 4.09 -9.71 -15.60
CA ILE A 96 4.80 -10.77 -16.29
C ILE A 96 6.30 -10.51 -16.19
N ILE A 97 7.04 -11.46 -15.60
CA ILE A 97 8.49 -11.42 -15.48
C ILE A 97 9.06 -12.75 -15.97
N ASN A 98 9.95 -12.69 -16.96
CA ASN A 98 10.57 -13.90 -17.54
C ASN A 98 9.52 -14.96 -17.89
N HIS A 99 8.44 -14.54 -18.56
CA HIS A 99 7.29 -15.39 -18.96
C HIS A 99 6.52 -16.00 -17.79
N LYS A 100 6.73 -15.57 -16.56
CA LYS A 100 5.97 -16.00 -15.39
C LYS A 100 5.02 -14.91 -14.93
N LYS A 101 3.76 -15.29 -14.75
CA LYS A 101 2.77 -14.42 -14.09
C LYS A 101 3.06 -14.37 -12.60
N ILE A 102 3.10 -13.16 -12.04
CA ILE A 102 3.25 -12.89 -10.62
C ILE A 102 2.13 -11.94 -10.21
N LYS A 103 1.32 -12.34 -9.24
CA LYS A 103 0.33 -11.45 -8.63
C LYS A 103 1.02 -10.58 -7.60
N ILE A 104 0.88 -9.25 -7.75
CA ILE A 104 1.39 -8.27 -6.78
C ILE A 104 0.22 -7.72 -5.99
N ILE A 105 0.36 -7.66 -4.67
CA ILE A 105 -0.68 -7.19 -3.76
C ILE A 105 -0.06 -6.13 -2.85
N ASN A 106 -0.57 -4.91 -2.94
CA ASN A 106 -0.24 -3.81 -2.04
C ASN A 106 -1.32 -3.67 -1.00
N ILE A 107 -0.95 -3.74 0.29
CA ILE A 107 -1.88 -3.66 1.41
C ILE A 107 -1.53 -2.54 2.40
N TYR A 108 -2.57 -2.00 3.02
CA TYR A 108 -2.49 -1.11 4.17
C TYR A 108 -3.41 -1.63 5.27
N VAL A 109 -2.86 -2.41 6.18
CA VAL A 109 -3.61 -3.04 7.28
C VAL A 109 -4.09 -1.96 8.27
N PRO A 110 -5.33 -2.03 8.80
CA PRO A 110 -5.77 -1.09 9.83
C PRO A 110 -4.83 -1.04 11.02
N ASN A 111 -4.57 0.16 11.56
CA ASN A 111 -3.70 0.34 12.72
C ASN A 111 -4.21 -0.45 13.95
N GLY A 112 -5.47 -0.27 14.33
CA GLY A 112 -6.09 -1.03 15.43
C GLY A 112 -5.74 -0.55 16.84
N ASN A 113 -4.95 0.50 17.00
CA ASN A 113 -4.65 1.05 18.33
C ASN A 113 -5.75 2.02 18.81
N PRO A 114 -6.00 2.10 20.15
CA PRO A 114 -5.51 1.21 21.19
C PRO A 114 -6.15 -0.19 21.14
N VAL A 115 -5.50 -1.18 21.76
CA VAL A 115 -6.07 -2.53 21.94
C VAL A 115 -7.37 -2.49 22.74
N ASN A 116 -8.25 -3.50 22.57
CA ASN A 116 -9.56 -3.59 23.22
C ASN A 116 -10.59 -2.52 22.84
N THR A 117 -10.36 -1.81 21.72
CA THR A 117 -11.30 -0.83 21.14
C THR A 117 -11.99 -1.39 19.91
N ASP A 118 -12.99 -0.65 19.39
CA ASP A 118 -13.65 -1.01 18.14
C ASP A 118 -12.67 -0.93 16.94
N LYS A 119 -11.65 -0.06 17.00
CA LYS A 119 -10.57 -0.03 16.01
C LYS A 119 -9.78 -1.35 16.00
N TYR A 120 -9.49 -1.90 17.18
CA TYR A 120 -8.81 -3.19 17.29
C TYR A 120 -9.68 -4.33 16.77
N LYS A 121 -10.98 -4.37 17.15
CA LYS A 121 -11.93 -5.36 16.63
C LYS A 121 -12.04 -5.29 15.11
N TYR A 122 -12.10 -4.08 14.55
CA TYR A 122 -12.10 -3.87 13.10
C TYR A 122 -10.83 -4.44 12.45
N LYS A 123 -9.65 -4.15 12.98
CA LYS A 123 -8.38 -4.72 12.49
C LYS A 123 -8.41 -6.25 12.47
N ILE A 124 -8.82 -6.89 13.56
CA ILE A 124 -8.89 -8.35 13.66
C ILE A 124 -9.88 -8.93 12.63
N ASN A 125 -11.06 -8.32 12.51
CA ASN A 125 -12.04 -8.75 11.51
C ASN A 125 -11.50 -8.59 10.08
N TRP A 126 -10.86 -7.46 9.79
CA TRP A 126 -10.23 -7.18 8.50
C TRP A 126 -9.15 -8.22 8.17
N LEU A 127 -8.26 -8.53 9.11
CA LEU A 127 -7.20 -9.55 8.97
C LEU A 127 -7.79 -10.95 8.72
N ASN A 128 -8.86 -11.32 9.42
CA ASN A 128 -9.54 -12.59 9.20
C ASN A 128 -10.14 -12.68 7.78
N LYS A 129 -10.77 -11.61 7.29
CA LYS A 129 -11.26 -11.53 5.91
C LYS A 129 -10.11 -11.63 4.91
N PHE A 130 -9.04 -10.89 5.14
CA PHE A 130 -7.83 -10.92 4.30
C PHE A 130 -7.25 -12.34 4.24
N LEU A 131 -7.02 -12.98 5.39
CA LEU A 131 -6.49 -14.34 5.46
C LEU A 131 -7.37 -15.35 4.71
N LYS A 132 -8.69 -15.25 4.85
CA LYS A 132 -9.64 -16.11 4.12
C LYS A 132 -9.54 -15.92 2.61
N SER A 133 -9.38 -14.68 2.15
CA SER A 133 -9.28 -14.35 0.73
C SER A 133 -7.92 -14.75 0.16
N ILE A 134 -6.82 -14.50 0.89
CA ILE A 134 -5.48 -14.91 0.47
C ILE A 134 -5.35 -16.43 0.33
N LYS A 135 -5.93 -17.21 1.25
CA LYS A 135 -5.95 -18.68 1.11
C LYS A 135 -6.59 -19.15 -0.21
N LYS A 136 -7.65 -18.46 -0.66
CA LYS A 136 -8.28 -18.78 -1.95
C LYS A 136 -7.40 -18.38 -3.14
N ILE A 137 -6.73 -17.23 -3.06
CA ILE A 137 -5.80 -16.78 -4.09
C ILE A 137 -4.61 -17.74 -4.19
N LEU A 138 -4.01 -18.12 -3.06
CA LEU A 138 -2.89 -19.07 -2.99
C LEU A 138 -3.22 -20.45 -3.54
N ALA A 139 -4.49 -20.88 -3.52
CA ALA A 139 -4.91 -22.14 -4.11
C ALA A 139 -4.83 -22.11 -5.66
N ASN A 140 -4.92 -20.94 -6.28
CA ASN A 140 -4.98 -20.78 -7.73
C ASN A 140 -3.74 -20.10 -8.33
N GLU A 141 -3.01 -19.31 -7.55
CA GLU A 141 -1.84 -18.55 -8.00
C GLU A 141 -0.57 -19.11 -7.36
N LYS A 142 0.42 -19.44 -8.21
CA LYS A 142 1.69 -20.02 -7.75
C LYS A 142 2.71 -18.97 -7.30
N ASN A 143 2.67 -17.77 -7.89
CA ASN A 143 3.65 -16.73 -7.62
C ASN A 143 2.90 -15.48 -7.13
N ILE A 144 3.10 -15.12 -5.87
CA ILE A 144 2.45 -13.97 -5.24
C ILE A 144 3.49 -13.17 -4.47
N ILE A 145 3.42 -11.86 -4.60
CA ILE A 145 4.14 -10.91 -3.76
C ILE A 145 3.09 -10.12 -2.98
N ILE A 146 3.09 -10.23 -1.66
CA ILE A 146 2.29 -9.40 -0.76
C ILE A 146 3.23 -8.46 -0.05
N SER A 147 3.02 -7.17 -0.22
CA SER A 147 3.84 -6.15 0.42
C SER A 147 2.98 -4.96 0.80
N GLY A 148 3.45 -4.13 1.71
CA GLY A 148 2.70 -2.98 2.19
C GLY A 148 3.00 -2.69 3.65
N ASP A 149 2.13 -1.89 4.26
CA ASP A 149 2.17 -1.58 5.69
C ASP A 149 1.23 -2.53 6.44
N PHE A 150 1.80 -3.45 7.19
CA PHE A 150 1.06 -4.45 7.97
C PHE A 150 0.54 -3.91 9.30
N ASN A 151 1.02 -2.76 9.75
CA ASN A 151 0.69 -2.22 11.08
C ASN A 151 0.83 -3.27 12.20
N ILE A 152 1.83 -4.14 12.08
CA ILE A 152 2.18 -5.18 13.05
C ILE A 152 3.61 -4.93 13.48
N ILE A 153 3.80 -4.83 14.78
CA ILE A 153 5.11 -4.64 15.39
C ILE A 153 5.56 -6.00 15.90
N PRO A 154 6.65 -6.56 15.37
CA PRO A 154 7.12 -7.89 15.76
C PRO A 154 7.81 -7.90 17.13
N ASP A 155 8.26 -6.73 17.63
CA ASP A 155 9.01 -6.62 18.87
C ASP A 155 8.73 -5.25 19.54
N GLU A 156 8.76 -5.20 20.88
CA GLU A 156 8.55 -3.97 21.66
C GLU A 156 9.62 -2.89 21.34
N ILE A 157 10.83 -3.28 20.97
CA ILE A 157 11.90 -2.37 20.53
C ILE A 157 11.49 -1.55 19.30
N CYS A 158 10.69 -2.11 18.40
CA CYS A 158 10.18 -1.41 17.23
C CYS A 158 9.23 -0.25 17.59
N LEU A 159 8.57 -0.30 18.75
CA LEU A 159 7.68 0.77 19.24
C LEU A 159 8.44 2.05 19.59
N LEU A 160 9.63 1.93 20.15
CA LEU A 160 10.43 3.07 20.59
C LEU A 160 10.93 3.94 19.42
N TYR A 161 11.16 3.31 18.25
CA TYR A 161 11.61 4.03 17.04
C TYR A 161 10.49 4.59 16.17
N THR A 162 9.25 4.11 16.34
CA THR A 162 8.10 4.56 15.53
C THR A 162 7.28 5.64 16.20
N SER A 163 7.30 5.76 17.54
CA SER A 163 6.60 6.83 18.26
C SER A 163 7.25 8.19 18.05
N ASP A 164 8.59 8.26 18.08
CA ASP A 164 9.31 9.53 17.95
C ASP A 164 9.22 10.16 16.56
N ALA A 165 9.05 9.34 15.51
CA ALA A 165 8.94 9.85 14.14
C ALA A 165 7.53 10.35 13.77
N ALA A 166 6.49 9.96 14.50
CA ALA A 166 5.11 10.37 14.23
C ALA A 166 4.69 11.62 15.01
N ASP A 167 5.28 11.86 16.17
CA ASP A 167 4.90 12.97 17.06
C ASP A 167 5.63 14.30 16.76
N GLU A 168 6.72 14.29 15.99
CA GLU A 168 7.44 15.52 15.63
C GLU A 168 6.80 16.31 14.47
N GLU A 169 5.85 15.77 13.72
CA GLU A 169 5.27 16.47 12.56
C GLU A 169 3.92 17.17 12.82
N ASP A 170 3.27 16.96 13.97
CA ASP A 170 1.98 17.61 14.29
C ASP A 170 2.12 18.94 15.09
N SER A 171 3.34 19.48 15.23
CA SER A 171 3.61 20.71 15.98
C SER A 171 4.20 21.85 15.11
N VAL A 172 3.65 22.06 13.88
CA VAL A 172 3.86 23.32 13.13
C VAL A 172 2.57 23.75 12.44
#